data_8ea19e2de652b938aa3d849d100b55c4
#
_entry.id   8ea19e2de652b938aa3d849d100b55c4
#
_cell.length_a   1.000
_cell.length_b   1.000
_cell.length_c   1.000
_cell.angle_alpha   90.00
_cell.angle_beta   90.00
_cell.angle_gamma   90.00
#
_symmetry.space_group_name_H-M   'P 1'
#
loop_
_entity.id
_entity.type
_entity.pdbx_description
1 polymer ?
#
loop_
_entity_poly.entity_id
_entity_poly.type
_entity_poly.pdbx_seq_one_letter_code
_entity_poly.pdbx_strand_id
1 'polypeptide(L)'
;MSTAAFTTAPGVRALAPFAGCLGEPHGGWTAGATAGTRRRNEPVDWLRFAPVQPVFRARAAQRLAVLAYHGVTDPGSFGAQLDRLRRLATPVSLAAVLQAVTEQRPLPPRSVLVTFDDADRSVLAHALPALDARGIPAAAFVISELIGTERPFWWHEADFLARHGGRARSLDSDHPAQLLPRLKAMPDPDRRRSLHELRVSADRRPPSQEQLTPADLRDLRDGGIAIGNHTQGHPCFGRCDDDTVRAEIAGAHEALTQWLGEPPIAFAYPDGGHDPRAETVLQELGYRLGFLSDHRLGPRIPSHPLQISRLQVDSTTSTRRFDTILSGLEPAYRRWRRRPVG
;
A
#
# COMPACT_ATOMS: atom_id res chain seq x y z
N MET A 1 36.85 28.00 -31.88
CA MET A 1 35.76 28.83 -31.34
C MET A 1 34.49 28.45 -32.09
N SER A 2 33.69 27.59 -31.51
CA SER A 2 32.34 27.25 -32.03
C SER A 2 31.47 26.88 -30.83
N THR A 3 30.58 27.79 -30.49
CA THR A 3 29.59 27.69 -29.42
C THR A 3 28.41 26.85 -29.89
N ALA A 4 28.23 25.67 -29.31
CA ALA A 4 27.02 24.88 -29.51
C ALA A 4 25.95 25.34 -28.52
N ALA A 5 24.81 25.77 -29.04
CA ALA A 5 23.64 26.19 -28.30
C ALA A 5 22.89 24.93 -27.78
N PHE A 6 22.65 24.85 -26.47
CA PHE A 6 21.74 23.90 -25.87
C PHE A 6 20.30 24.35 -26.07
N THR A 7 19.53 23.59 -26.82
CA THR A 7 18.09 23.73 -26.97
C THR A 7 17.38 23.12 -25.77
N THR A 8 16.69 23.96 -25.00
CA THR A 8 15.86 23.54 -23.88
C THR A 8 14.55 22.92 -24.37
N ALA A 9 14.24 21.72 -23.89
CA ALA A 9 12.96 21.06 -24.09
C ALA A 9 11.82 21.76 -23.31
N PRO A 10 10.56 21.74 -23.78
CA PRO A 10 9.46 22.51 -23.18
C PRO A 10 8.92 21.85 -21.89
N GLY A 11 8.87 22.69 -20.91
CA GLY A 11 8.11 22.84 -19.69
C GLY A 11 7.25 21.68 -19.14
N VAL A 12 7.77 21.05 -18.09
CA VAL A 12 6.94 20.53 -17.02
C VAL A 12 6.36 21.73 -16.26
N ARG A 13 5.05 21.93 -16.29
CA ARG A 13 4.38 22.95 -15.49
C ARG A 13 4.50 22.58 -14.01
N ALA A 14 5.42 23.21 -13.33
CA ALA A 14 5.50 23.22 -11.88
C ALA A 14 4.22 23.86 -11.33
N LEU A 15 3.46 23.12 -10.53
CA LEU A 15 2.40 23.67 -9.69
C LEU A 15 3.06 24.57 -8.64
N ALA A 16 2.56 25.81 -8.51
CA ALA A 16 3.12 26.86 -7.67
C ALA A 16 3.26 26.45 -6.21
N PRO A 17 4.34 26.87 -5.51
CA PRO A 17 4.51 26.61 -4.10
C PRO A 17 3.49 27.39 -3.27
N PHE A 18 2.85 26.71 -2.33
CA PHE A 18 1.99 27.32 -1.33
C PHE A 18 2.84 28.20 -0.39
N ALA A 19 2.65 29.52 -0.44
CA ALA A 19 3.22 30.46 0.51
C ALA A 19 2.52 30.36 1.86
N GLY A 20 3.32 30.33 2.93
CA GLY A 20 2.97 29.98 4.27
C GLY A 20 2.02 30.92 5.01
N CYS A 21 1.48 30.39 6.11
CA CYS A 21 1.15 31.13 7.33
C CYS A 21 1.72 30.37 8.53
N LEU A 22 2.57 31.06 9.27
CA LEU A 22 3.14 30.67 10.56
C LEU A 22 2.06 30.72 11.66
N GLY A 23 2.04 29.72 12.52
CA GLY A 23 1.60 29.83 13.89
C GLY A 23 0.35 29.05 14.26
N GLU A 24 0.54 27.83 14.80
CA GLU A 24 -0.05 27.31 16.04
C GLU A 24 0.46 25.87 16.30
N PRO A 25 0.53 25.37 17.55
CA PRO A 25 1.33 24.20 17.88
C PRO A 25 0.73 22.90 17.32
N HIS A 26 1.62 22.06 16.88
CA HIS A 26 1.41 20.76 16.25
C HIS A 26 0.48 19.83 17.05
N GLY A 27 -0.80 19.82 16.70
CA GLY A 27 -1.65 18.69 16.96
C GLY A 27 -1.24 17.60 15.96
N GLY A 28 -0.33 16.69 16.36
CA GLY A 28 0.04 15.57 15.52
C GLY A 28 -1.21 14.83 15.07
N TRP A 29 -1.28 14.48 13.81
CA TRP A 29 -2.10 13.38 13.37
C TRP A 29 -1.62 12.15 14.17
N THR A 30 -2.22 11.89 15.33
CA THR A 30 -2.35 10.51 15.73
C THR A 30 -3.08 9.88 14.56
N ALA A 31 -2.48 8.87 13.93
CA ALA A 31 -3.14 8.07 12.93
C ALA A 31 -4.50 7.65 13.51
N GLY A 32 -5.46 8.56 13.38
CA GLY A 32 -6.84 8.29 13.66
C GLY A 32 -7.13 7.17 12.71
N ALA A 33 -7.36 5.99 13.27
CA ALA A 33 -7.85 4.86 12.54
C ALA A 33 -8.71 5.43 11.44
N THR A 34 -8.33 5.18 10.17
CA THR A 34 -9.28 5.31 9.10
C THR A 34 -10.59 4.90 9.72
N ALA A 35 -11.61 5.77 9.70
CA ALA A 35 -12.96 5.34 9.90
C ALA A 35 -13.30 4.38 8.75
N GLY A 36 -12.41 3.38 8.64
CA GLY A 36 -12.77 2.09 8.15
C GLY A 36 -13.98 1.78 8.97
N THR A 37 -15.14 1.68 8.33
CA THR A 37 -16.27 0.96 8.84
C THR A 37 -15.80 0.23 10.07
N ARG A 38 -16.27 0.63 11.27
CA ARG A 38 -16.13 -0.20 12.47
C ARG A 38 -16.45 -1.57 11.94
N ARG A 39 -15.40 -2.31 11.57
CA ARG A 39 -15.55 -3.71 11.26
C ARG A 39 -16.16 -4.19 12.55
N ARG A 40 -17.47 -4.48 12.52
CA ARG A 40 -18.14 -5.19 13.59
C ARG A 40 -17.09 -6.20 13.98
N ASN A 41 -16.66 -6.22 15.24
CA ASN A 41 -15.78 -7.26 15.75
C ASN A 41 -16.43 -8.56 15.35
N GLU A 42 -16.11 -9.03 14.14
CA GLU A 42 -16.55 -10.34 13.72
C GLU A 42 -15.82 -11.25 14.67
N PRO A 43 -16.50 -12.14 15.39
CA PRO A 43 -15.89 -13.01 16.37
C PRO A 43 -15.02 -14.04 15.66
N VAL A 44 -13.90 -13.59 15.09
CA VAL A 44 -12.93 -14.46 14.41
C VAL A 44 -11.96 -15.03 15.42
N ASP A 45 -11.93 -14.47 16.64
CA ASP A 45 -11.04 -14.91 17.71
C ASP A 45 -11.29 -16.36 18.16
N TRP A 46 -12.50 -16.87 17.98
CA TRP A 46 -12.82 -18.29 18.27
C TRP A 46 -12.17 -19.26 17.26
N LEU A 47 -11.85 -18.81 16.04
CA LEU A 47 -11.20 -19.65 15.02
C LEU A 47 -9.86 -20.22 15.50
N ARG A 48 -9.18 -19.57 16.43
CA ARG A 48 -7.92 -20.08 17.04
C ARG A 48 -8.10 -21.41 17.78
N PHE A 49 -9.29 -21.66 18.32
CA PHE A 49 -9.63 -22.89 19.02
C PHE A 49 -10.23 -23.97 18.11
N ALA A 50 -10.41 -23.65 16.82
CA ALA A 50 -10.95 -24.60 15.87
C ALA A 50 -10.02 -25.83 15.79
N PRO A 51 -10.53 -27.05 15.96
CA PRO A 51 -9.72 -28.25 15.89
C PRO A 51 -9.03 -28.46 14.55
N VAL A 52 -9.45 -27.73 13.51
CA VAL A 52 -8.86 -27.73 12.17
C VAL A 52 -7.59 -26.86 12.05
N GLN A 53 -7.25 -26.05 13.06
CA GLN A 53 -6.10 -25.12 13.02
C GLN A 53 -4.76 -25.82 12.70
N PRO A 54 -4.42 -26.99 13.24
CA PRO A 54 -3.19 -27.71 12.87
C PRO A 54 -3.13 -28.06 11.37
N VAL A 55 -4.26 -28.46 10.79
CA VAL A 55 -4.35 -28.78 9.36
C VAL A 55 -4.10 -27.55 8.51
N PHE A 56 -4.69 -26.40 8.87
CA PHE A 56 -4.45 -25.14 8.17
C PHE A 56 -2.99 -24.71 8.29
N ARG A 57 -2.36 -24.82 9.46
CA ARG A 57 -0.92 -24.52 9.65
C ARG A 57 -0.04 -25.43 8.80
N ALA A 58 -0.33 -26.70 8.70
CA ALA A 58 0.42 -27.65 7.87
C ALA A 58 0.31 -27.27 6.37
N ARG A 59 -0.89 -26.90 5.91
CA ARG A 59 -1.12 -26.44 4.54
C ARG A 59 -0.42 -25.10 4.28
N ALA A 60 -0.53 -24.14 5.19
CA ALA A 60 0.13 -22.85 5.09
C ALA A 60 1.66 -22.96 5.03
N ALA A 61 2.24 -23.99 5.69
CA ALA A 61 3.68 -24.24 5.61
C ALA A 61 4.18 -24.54 4.19
N GLN A 62 3.30 -24.97 3.29
CA GLN A 62 3.60 -25.22 1.87
C GLN A 62 3.15 -24.05 0.96
N ARG A 63 2.92 -22.88 1.54
CA ARG A 63 2.45 -21.68 0.83
C ARG A 63 3.35 -20.49 1.14
N LEU A 64 3.31 -19.51 0.27
CA LEU A 64 3.88 -18.18 0.51
C LEU A 64 2.80 -17.30 1.16
N ALA A 65 3.12 -16.72 2.29
CA ALA A 65 2.34 -15.63 2.88
C ALA A 65 3.01 -14.31 2.55
N VAL A 66 2.30 -13.38 1.91
CA VAL A 66 2.76 -12.00 1.73
C VAL A 66 1.86 -11.12 2.57
N LEU A 67 2.43 -10.43 3.56
CA LEU A 67 1.68 -9.57 4.47
C LEU A 67 1.64 -8.15 3.94
N ALA A 68 0.45 -7.57 3.82
CA ALA A 68 0.26 -6.19 3.39
C ALA A 68 -0.15 -5.32 4.59
N TYR A 69 0.76 -4.46 5.02
CA TYR A 69 0.55 -3.35 5.94
C TYR A 69 0.39 -2.05 5.17
N HIS A 70 -0.13 -0.98 5.79
CA HIS A 70 -0.12 0.38 5.22
C HIS A 70 0.78 1.33 6.04
N GLY A 71 1.03 0.99 7.30
CA GLY A 71 1.91 1.74 8.19
C GLY A 71 1.99 1.08 9.57
N VAL A 72 2.71 1.70 10.49
CA VAL A 72 2.89 1.22 11.86
C VAL A 72 2.37 2.25 12.85
N THR A 73 1.11 2.10 13.25
CA THR A 73 0.44 2.95 14.23
C THR A 73 0.66 2.51 15.67
N ASP A 74 1.00 1.23 15.88
CA ASP A 74 1.35 0.64 17.18
C ASP A 74 2.68 -0.13 17.05
N PRO A 75 3.82 0.54 17.34
CA PRO A 75 5.15 -0.09 17.23
C PRO A 75 5.33 -1.29 18.17
N GLY A 76 4.70 -1.28 19.35
CA GLY A 76 4.78 -2.37 20.32
C GLY A 76 4.10 -3.63 19.81
N SER A 77 2.85 -3.52 19.35
CA SER A 77 2.12 -4.63 18.75
C SER A 77 2.78 -5.12 17.45
N PHE A 78 3.30 -4.21 16.63
CA PHE A 78 4.06 -4.57 15.42
C PHE A 78 5.31 -5.38 15.76
N GLY A 79 6.11 -4.95 16.75
CA GLY A 79 7.26 -5.68 17.25
C GLY A 79 6.90 -7.10 17.72
N ALA A 80 5.79 -7.25 18.46
CA ALA A 80 5.30 -8.56 18.90
C ALA A 80 4.87 -9.45 17.72
N GLN A 81 4.28 -8.89 16.65
CA GLN A 81 3.98 -9.61 15.40
C GLN A 81 5.26 -10.09 14.72
N LEU A 82 6.30 -9.24 14.62
CA LEU A 82 7.59 -9.62 14.02
C LEU A 82 8.29 -10.72 14.82
N ASP A 83 8.26 -10.65 16.17
CA ASP A 83 8.78 -11.73 17.03
C ASP A 83 8.02 -13.03 16.82
N ARG A 84 6.73 -12.94 16.57
CA ARG A 84 5.89 -14.09 16.23
C ARG A 84 6.27 -14.67 14.87
N LEU A 85 6.53 -13.82 13.86
CA LEU A 85 7.00 -14.25 12.54
C LEU A 85 8.31 -15.05 12.66
N ARG A 86 9.30 -14.53 13.37
CA ARG A 86 10.60 -15.22 13.54
C ARG A 86 10.47 -16.61 14.15
N ARG A 87 9.47 -16.81 15.01
CA ARG A 87 9.24 -18.12 15.65
C ARG A 87 8.47 -19.09 14.76
N LEU A 88 7.58 -18.62 13.90
CA LEU A 88 6.62 -19.48 13.18
C LEU A 88 6.89 -19.60 11.70
N ALA A 89 7.63 -18.66 11.13
CA ALA A 89 7.79 -18.51 9.69
C ALA A 89 9.26 -18.30 9.30
N THR A 90 9.52 -18.35 8.01
CA THR A 90 10.80 -18.05 7.38
C THR A 90 10.65 -16.73 6.62
N PRO A 91 11.09 -15.58 7.17
CA PRO A 91 11.07 -14.31 6.45
C PRO A 91 11.91 -14.42 5.17
N VAL A 92 11.37 -13.94 4.06
CA VAL A 92 12.04 -13.92 2.75
C VAL A 92 12.03 -12.50 2.18
N SER A 93 13.06 -12.16 1.40
CA SER A 93 13.14 -10.87 0.72
C SER A 93 12.35 -10.88 -0.59
N LEU A 94 12.09 -9.68 -1.12
CA LEU A 94 11.54 -9.50 -2.47
C LEU A 94 12.43 -10.18 -3.52
N ALA A 95 13.75 -10.05 -3.38
CA ALA A 95 14.73 -10.71 -4.25
C ALA A 95 14.61 -12.24 -4.22
N ALA A 96 14.39 -12.85 -3.04
CA ALA A 96 14.17 -14.28 -2.93
C ALA A 96 12.88 -14.74 -3.64
N VAL A 97 11.81 -13.93 -3.58
CA VAL A 97 10.57 -14.22 -4.34
C VAL A 97 10.84 -14.13 -5.84
N LEU A 98 11.57 -13.12 -6.30
CA LEU A 98 11.96 -12.99 -7.70
C LEU A 98 12.81 -14.19 -8.16
N GLN A 99 13.78 -14.59 -7.36
CA GLN A 99 14.62 -15.73 -7.65
C GLN A 99 13.80 -17.03 -7.77
N ALA A 100 12.86 -17.26 -6.85
CA ALA A 100 11.97 -18.41 -6.90
C ALA A 100 11.15 -18.47 -8.21
N VAL A 101 10.67 -17.31 -8.70
CA VAL A 101 9.99 -17.19 -9.98
C VAL A 101 10.94 -17.44 -11.16
N THR A 102 12.11 -16.84 -11.16
CA THR A 102 13.07 -16.91 -12.28
C THR A 102 13.68 -18.30 -12.41
N GLU A 103 14.07 -18.91 -11.29
CA GLU A 103 14.70 -20.24 -11.27
C GLU A 103 13.71 -21.40 -11.18
N GLN A 104 12.42 -21.11 -11.07
CA GLN A 104 11.36 -22.12 -10.86
C GLN A 104 11.65 -23.03 -9.66
N ARG A 105 12.26 -22.48 -8.63
CA ARG A 105 12.61 -23.18 -7.37
C ARG A 105 11.69 -22.72 -6.24
N PRO A 106 11.08 -23.64 -5.49
CA PRO A 106 10.16 -23.25 -4.42
C PRO A 106 10.90 -22.55 -3.28
N LEU A 107 10.29 -21.47 -2.80
CA LEU A 107 10.71 -20.82 -1.56
C LEU A 107 10.75 -21.84 -0.40
N PRO A 108 11.53 -21.61 0.67
CA PRO A 108 11.50 -22.44 1.86
C PRO A 108 10.08 -22.65 2.41
N PRO A 109 9.80 -23.75 3.12
CA PRO A 109 8.53 -23.89 3.83
C PRO A 109 8.30 -22.72 4.80
N ARG A 110 7.03 -22.33 4.98
CA ARG A 110 6.60 -21.21 5.85
C ARG A 110 7.15 -19.84 5.45
N SER A 111 7.45 -19.64 4.16
CA SER A 111 7.95 -18.35 3.68
C SER A 111 6.94 -17.24 3.91
N VAL A 112 7.42 -16.12 4.45
CA VAL A 112 6.66 -14.89 4.67
C VAL A 112 7.45 -13.70 4.15
N LEU A 113 6.82 -12.92 3.24
CA LEU A 113 7.30 -11.60 2.82
C LEU A 113 6.47 -10.53 3.55
N VAL A 114 7.13 -9.54 4.14
CA VAL A 114 6.49 -8.36 4.73
C VAL A 114 6.44 -7.25 3.70
N THR A 115 5.27 -6.65 3.48
CA THR A 115 5.12 -5.52 2.55
C THR A 115 4.33 -4.37 3.19
N PHE A 116 4.62 -3.14 2.75
CA PHE A 116 3.93 -1.92 3.15
C PHE A 116 3.42 -1.21 1.90
N ASP A 117 2.15 -0.84 1.88
CA ASP A 117 1.57 0.00 0.84
C ASP A 117 1.60 1.48 1.26
N ASP A 118 1.43 2.38 0.30
CA ASP A 118 1.38 3.84 0.43
C ASP A 118 2.71 4.50 0.89
N ALA A 119 3.60 3.74 1.50
CA ALA A 119 4.87 4.23 2.08
C ALA A 119 4.67 5.39 3.08
N ASP A 120 3.74 5.20 4.04
CA ASP A 120 3.58 6.13 5.17
C ASP A 120 4.90 6.33 5.93
N ARG A 121 5.15 7.55 6.44
CA ARG A 121 6.39 7.90 7.14
C ARG A 121 6.70 7.00 8.35
N SER A 122 5.68 6.37 8.94
CA SER A 122 5.85 5.39 10.01
C SER A 122 6.63 4.14 9.59
N VAL A 123 6.73 3.88 8.27
CA VAL A 123 7.57 2.79 7.75
C VAL A 123 9.04 3.08 8.03
N LEU A 124 9.49 4.31 7.82
CA LEU A 124 10.85 4.75 8.17
C LEU A 124 11.03 4.83 9.70
N ALA A 125 10.10 5.49 10.37
CA ALA A 125 10.24 5.82 11.79
C ALA A 125 10.12 4.61 12.72
N HIS A 126 9.29 3.62 12.35
CA HIS A 126 8.92 2.50 13.23
C HIS A 126 9.17 1.13 12.62
N ALA A 127 8.83 0.94 11.33
CA ALA A 127 8.98 -0.38 10.71
C ALA A 127 10.45 -0.72 10.47
N LEU A 128 11.23 0.18 9.88
CA LEU A 128 12.64 -0.05 9.56
C LEU A 128 13.44 -0.50 10.78
N PRO A 129 13.51 0.24 11.92
CA PRO A 129 14.28 -0.18 13.07
C PRO A 129 13.76 -1.48 13.70
N ALA A 130 12.46 -1.73 13.66
CA ALA A 130 11.88 -2.98 14.19
C ALA A 130 12.21 -4.21 13.33
N LEU A 131 12.27 -4.06 12.02
CA LEU A 131 12.64 -5.09 11.05
C LEU A 131 14.14 -5.38 11.10
N ASP A 132 14.98 -4.32 11.07
CA ASP A 132 16.44 -4.41 11.13
C ASP A 132 16.90 -5.13 12.39
N ALA A 133 16.42 -4.75 13.56
CA ALA A 133 16.72 -5.41 14.84
C ALA A 133 16.40 -6.92 14.85
N ARG A 134 15.62 -7.41 13.88
CA ARG A 134 15.19 -8.81 13.76
C ARG A 134 15.73 -9.52 12.53
N GLY A 135 16.44 -8.81 11.67
CA GLY A 135 16.93 -9.31 10.37
C GLY A 135 15.79 -9.74 9.46
N ILE A 136 14.66 -9.03 9.47
CA ILE A 136 13.50 -9.34 8.63
C ILE A 136 13.49 -8.39 7.43
N PRO A 137 13.69 -8.91 6.19
CA PRO A 137 13.58 -8.09 5.00
C PRO A 137 12.12 -7.75 4.69
N ALA A 138 11.90 -6.63 3.99
CA ALA A 138 10.57 -6.20 3.60
C ALA A 138 10.57 -5.52 2.22
N ALA A 139 9.38 -5.10 1.74
CA ALA A 139 9.23 -4.21 0.60
C ALA A 139 8.21 -3.11 0.91
N ALA A 140 8.40 -1.91 0.36
CA ALA A 140 7.48 -0.79 0.46
C ALA A 140 7.08 -0.31 -0.93
N PHE A 141 5.77 -0.16 -1.16
CA PHE A 141 5.20 0.31 -2.42
C PHE A 141 4.79 1.78 -2.27
N VAL A 142 5.34 2.63 -3.13
CA VAL A 142 5.38 4.08 -2.94
C VAL A 142 4.43 4.79 -3.87
N ILE A 143 3.62 5.69 -3.34
CA ILE A 143 2.83 6.68 -4.10
C ILE A 143 3.75 7.85 -4.45
N SER A 144 4.23 7.90 -5.68
CA SER A 144 5.33 8.81 -6.04
C SER A 144 4.95 10.30 -5.99
N GLU A 145 3.69 10.66 -6.25
CA GLU A 145 3.22 12.06 -6.22
C GLU A 145 3.32 12.69 -4.82
N LEU A 146 3.39 11.89 -3.77
CA LEU A 146 3.46 12.37 -2.39
C LEU A 146 4.90 12.56 -1.92
N ILE A 147 5.87 11.90 -2.52
CA ILE A 147 7.27 11.94 -2.08
C ILE A 147 7.84 13.37 -2.13
N GLY A 148 8.44 13.80 -1.02
CA GLY A 148 9.00 15.15 -0.86
C GLY A 148 7.95 16.24 -0.65
N THR A 149 6.72 15.86 -0.30
CA THR A 149 5.62 16.80 -0.02
C THR A 149 5.16 16.73 1.42
N GLU A 150 4.29 17.68 1.79
CA GLU A 150 3.55 17.67 3.06
C GLU A 150 2.05 17.40 2.83
N ARG A 151 1.71 16.82 1.70
CA ARG A 151 0.31 16.56 1.33
C ARG A 151 -0.20 15.30 2.03
N PRO A 152 -1.40 15.35 2.61
CA PRO A 152 -2.04 14.13 3.12
C PRO A 152 -2.43 13.20 1.97
N PHE A 153 -2.60 11.92 2.27
CA PHE A 153 -3.25 10.98 1.36
C PHE A 153 -4.64 11.49 1.00
N TRP A 154 -5.04 11.40 -0.29
CA TRP A 154 -6.28 11.99 -0.78
C TRP A 154 -7.54 11.51 -0.02
N TRP A 155 -7.55 10.29 0.52
CA TRP A 155 -8.67 9.78 1.31
C TRP A 155 -8.72 10.37 2.73
N HIS A 156 -7.58 10.68 3.33
CA HIS A 156 -7.52 11.43 4.60
C HIS A 156 -7.93 12.88 4.37
N GLU A 157 -7.46 13.48 3.30
CA GLU A 157 -7.84 14.84 2.90
C GLU A 157 -9.35 14.95 2.70
N ALA A 158 -9.94 14.03 1.94
CA ALA A 158 -11.38 14.01 1.67
C ALA A 158 -12.22 13.91 2.96
N ASP A 159 -11.85 12.99 3.85
CA ASP A 159 -12.54 12.81 5.14
C ASP A 159 -12.43 14.08 6.01
N PHE A 160 -11.25 14.68 6.07
CA PHE A 160 -11.06 15.93 6.81
C PHE A 160 -11.90 17.07 6.23
N LEU A 161 -11.82 17.32 4.94
CA LEU A 161 -12.53 18.41 4.27
C LEU A 161 -14.04 18.27 4.44
N ALA A 162 -14.59 17.07 4.26
CA ALA A 162 -16.01 16.81 4.44
C ALA A 162 -16.50 17.08 5.88
N ARG A 163 -15.68 16.75 6.88
CA ARG A 163 -15.98 17.06 8.31
C ARG A 163 -15.92 18.55 8.63
N HIS A 164 -15.22 19.35 7.80
CA HIS A 164 -15.06 20.78 7.98
C HIS A 164 -15.83 21.59 6.92
N GLY A 165 -17.04 21.18 6.60
CA GLY A 165 -17.96 21.94 5.75
C GLY A 165 -17.74 21.76 4.25
N GLY A 166 -16.73 20.99 3.84
CA GLY A 166 -16.46 20.71 2.42
C GLY A 166 -17.67 20.06 1.72
N ARG A 167 -18.01 20.56 0.55
CA ARG A 167 -19.13 20.10 -0.29
C ARG A 167 -18.61 19.82 -1.70
N ALA A 168 -19.17 18.78 -2.34
CA ALA A 168 -18.98 18.52 -3.75
C ALA A 168 -20.30 18.13 -4.39
N ARG A 169 -20.61 18.67 -5.57
CA ARG A 169 -21.89 18.45 -6.25
C ARG A 169 -22.22 16.99 -6.51
N SER A 170 -21.20 16.17 -6.72
CA SER A 170 -21.31 14.74 -6.98
C SER A 170 -21.45 13.89 -5.71
N LEU A 171 -21.29 14.50 -4.51
CA LEU A 171 -21.29 13.84 -3.21
C LEU A 171 -22.54 14.22 -2.40
N ASP A 172 -23.69 14.08 -3.02
CA ASP A 172 -25.02 14.42 -2.47
C ASP A 172 -25.42 13.44 -1.35
N SER A 173 -24.60 13.28 -0.31
CA SER A 173 -24.92 12.41 0.81
C SER A 173 -24.50 13.01 2.13
N ASP A 174 -25.47 13.08 3.01
CA ASP A 174 -25.35 13.53 4.39
C ASP A 174 -24.60 12.53 5.30
N HIS A 175 -24.13 11.39 4.78
CA HIS A 175 -23.45 10.38 5.56
C HIS A 175 -21.93 10.34 5.30
N PRO A 176 -21.10 10.83 6.24
CA PRO A 176 -19.63 10.77 6.15
C PRO A 176 -19.09 9.36 5.84
N ALA A 177 -19.77 8.33 6.33
CA ALA A 177 -19.38 6.93 6.07
C ALA A 177 -19.49 6.50 4.59
N GLN A 178 -20.23 7.23 3.76
CA GLN A 178 -20.40 6.94 2.33
C GLN A 178 -19.42 7.72 1.45
N LEU A 179 -18.72 8.70 1.99
CA LEU A 179 -17.83 9.59 1.24
C LEU A 179 -16.74 8.80 0.48
N LEU A 180 -15.93 8.06 1.18
CA LEU A 180 -14.81 7.31 0.57
C LEU A 180 -15.28 6.22 -0.39
N PRO A 181 -16.29 5.38 -0.06
CA PRO A 181 -16.86 4.44 -1.02
C PRO A 181 -17.36 5.10 -2.30
N ARG A 182 -17.98 6.28 -2.23
CA ARG A 182 -18.45 7.03 -3.42
C ARG A 182 -17.32 7.58 -4.23
N LEU A 183 -16.33 8.25 -3.59
CA LEU A 183 -15.15 8.74 -4.28
C LEU A 183 -14.39 7.61 -5.01
N LYS A 184 -14.27 6.45 -4.39
CA LYS A 184 -13.65 5.27 -5.00
C LYS A 184 -14.46 4.66 -6.15
N ALA A 185 -15.78 4.86 -6.15
CA ALA A 185 -16.67 4.37 -7.21
C ALA A 185 -16.75 5.30 -8.43
N MET A 186 -16.27 6.54 -8.33
CA MET A 186 -16.28 7.52 -9.42
C MET A 186 -15.18 7.26 -10.45
N PRO A 187 -15.40 7.66 -11.72
CA PRO A 187 -14.31 7.87 -12.68
C PRO A 187 -13.24 8.80 -12.09
N ASP A 188 -11.95 8.55 -12.37
CA ASP A 188 -10.86 9.32 -11.76
C ASP A 188 -10.95 10.84 -11.99
N PRO A 189 -11.29 11.35 -13.20
CA PRO A 189 -11.49 12.79 -13.40
C PRO A 189 -12.59 13.38 -12.51
N ASP A 190 -13.68 12.65 -12.26
CA ASP A 190 -14.77 13.10 -11.40
C ASP A 190 -14.37 13.07 -9.92
N ARG A 191 -13.61 12.06 -9.50
CA ARG A 191 -13.01 12.00 -8.16
C ARG A 191 -12.10 13.21 -7.91
N ARG A 192 -11.20 13.51 -8.85
CA ARG A 192 -10.29 14.67 -8.76
C ARG A 192 -11.06 16.00 -8.72
N ARG A 193 -12.13 16.11 -9.50
CA ARG A 193 -13.02 17.29 -9.46
C ARG A 193 -13.72 17.42 -8.12
N SER A 194 -14.27 16.32 -7.60
CA SER A 194 -14.94 16.30 -6.28
C SER A 194 -13.99 16.68 -5.15
N LEU A 195 -12.75 16.20 -5.18
CA LEU A 195 -11.71 16.60 -4.23
C LEU A 195 -11.40 18.11 -4.33
N HIS A 196 -11.34 18.64 -5.53
CA HIS A 196 -11.16 20.09 -5.74
C HIS A 196 -12.34 20.89 -5.16
N GLU A 197 -13.58 20.48 -5.42
CA GLU A 197 -14.78 21.12 -4.87
C GLU A 197 -14.78 21.10 -3.35
N LEU A 198 -14.40 19.97 -2.73
CA LEU A 198 -14.25 19.86 -1.27
C LEU A 198 -13.20 20.85 -0.74
N ARG A 199 -12.05 21.00 -1.42
CA ARG A 199 -10.98 21.96 -1.03
C ARG A 199 -11.44 23.41 -1.08
N VAL A 200 -12.23 23.75 -2.10
CA VAL A 200 -12.71 25.14 -2.31
C VAL A 200 -13.78 25.52 -1.30
N SER A 201 -14.63 24.58 -0.90
CA SER A 201 -15.82 24.85 -0.07
C SER A 201 -15.59 24.60 1.42
N ALA A 202 -14.53 23.90 1.81
CA ALA A 202 -14.27 23.60 3.22
C ALA A 202 -13.83 24.85 4.00
N ASP A 203 -14.28 24.96 5.24
CA ASP A 203 -13.94 26.05 6.19
C ASP A 203 -12.49 25.99 6.65
N ARG A 204 -11.85 24.83 6.55
CA ARG A 204 -10.49 24.57 7.01
C ARG A 204 -9.71 23.74 6.00
N ARG A 205 -8.41 24.04 5.90
CA ARG A 205 -7.47 23.19 5.16
C ARG A 205 -7.08 21.98 6.00
N PRO A 206 -6.79 20.82 5.38
CA PRO A 206 -6.25 19.67 6.09
C PRO A 206 -4.89 20.04 6.70
N PRO A 207 -4.55 19.46 7.85
CA PRO A 207 -3.21 19.64 8.42
C PRO A 207 -2.18 19.06 7.46
N SER A 208 -0.99 19.64 7.50
CA SER A 208 0.19 19.12 6.79
C SER A 208 0.52 17.71 7.28
N GLN A 209 0.81 16.82 6.34
CA GLN A 209 1.28 15.46 6.62
C GLN A 209 2.62 15.27 5.92
N GLU A 210 3.69 15.30 6.71
CA GLU A 210 5.03 15.07 6.18
C GLU A 210 5.12 13.68 5.55
N GLN A 211 5.54 13.64 4.29
CA GLN A 211 5.75 12.40 3.54
C GLN A 211 7.23 12.03 3.50
N LEU A 212 7.55 10.83 3.03
CA LEU A 212 8.92 10.42 2.78
C LEU A 212 9.56 11.29 1.69
N THR A 213 10.88 11.48 1.78
CA THR A 213 11.69 12.16 0.77
C THR A 213 12.41 11.12 -0.11
N PRO A 214 13.01 11.52 -1.26
CA PRO A 214 13.87 10.62 -2.03
C PRO A 214 15.10 10.11 -1.24
N ALA A 215 15.57 10.86 -0.24
CA ALA A 215 16.62 10.40 0.67
C ALA A 215 16.11 9.29 1.58
N ASP A 216 14.94 9.48 2.18
CA ASP A 216 14.29 8.48 3.03
C ASP A 216 14.04 7.15 2.29
N LEU A 217 13.71 7.21 0.98
CA LEU A 217 13.56 5.99 0.16
C LEU A 217 14.87 5.22 0.02
N ARG A 218 15.99 5.93 -0.12
CA ARG A 218 17.33 5.31 -0.13
C ARG A 218 17.67 4.69 1.22
N ASP A 219 17.38 5.40 2.30
CA ASP A 219 17.60 4.90 3.67
C ASP A 219 16.77 3.62 3.93
N LEU A 220 15.51 3.56 3.48
CA LEU A 220 14.69 2.35 3.54
C LEU A 220 15.32 1.20 2.77
N ARG A 221 15.76 1.45 1.52
CA ARG A 221 16.41 0.44 0.67
C ARG A 221 17.69 -0.08 1.32
N ASP A 222 18.55 0.82 1.77
CA ASP A 222 19.84 0.49 2.37
C ASP A 222 19.68 -0.24 3.70
N GLY A 223 18.56 -0.01 4.39
CA GLY A 223 18.12 -0.74 5.58
C GLY A 223 17.36 -2.04 5.30
N GLY A 224 17.33 -2.53 4.04
CA GLY A 224 16.77 -3.84 3.68
C GLY A 224 15.28 -3.84 3.34
N ILE A 225 14.65 -2.67 3.13
CA ILE A 225 13.28 -2.54 2.62
C ILE A 225 13.33 -2.21 1.13
N ALA A 226 13.08 -3.19 0.26
CA ALA A 226 13.03 -2.99 -1.18
C ALA A 226 11.91 -2.00 -1.55
N ILE A 227 12.19 -1.10 -2.51
CA ILE A 227 11.20 -0.10 -2.94
C ILE A 227 10.51 -0.58 -4.21
N GLY A 228 9.18 -0.51 -4.23
CA GLY A 228 8.32 -0.82 -5.35
C GLY A 228 7.38 0.32 -5.70
N ASN A 229 6.69 0.20 -6.82
CA ASN A 229 5.76 1.19 -7.36
C ASN A 229 4.33 0.95 -6.87
N HIS A 230 3.67 2.02 -6.38
CA HIS A 230 2.24 2.02 -6.01
C HIS A 230 1.46 3.10 -6.76
N THR A 231 1.83 3.35 -8.02
CA THR A 231 1.33 4.41 -8.90
C THR A 231 1.75 5.82 -8.49
N GLN A 232 1.37 6.79 -9.30
CA GLN A 232 1.68 8.19 -9.08
C GLN A 232 0.75 8.80 -8.03
N GLY A 233 -0.57 8.66 -8.20
CA GLY A 233 -1.59 9.30 -7.36
C GLY A 233 -2.58 8.34 -6.69
N HIS A 234 -2.32 7.03 -6.73
CA HIS A 234 -3.19 6.00 -6.14
C HIS A 234 -4.65 6.07 -6.61
N PRO A 235 -4.93 6.04 -7.93
CA PRO A 235 -6.29 5.97 -8.43
C PRO A 235 -6.87 4.56 -8.32
N CYS A 236 -8.20 4.45 -8.41
CA CYS A 236 -8.87 3.16 -8.55
C CYS A 236 -8.84 2.74 -10.03
N PHE A 237 -7.98 1.83 -10.44
CA PHE A 237 -7.77 1.47 -11.85
C PHE A 237 -9.04 1.06 -12.58
N GLY A 238 -9.95 0.35 -11.94
CA GLY A 238 -11.26 0.04 -12.51
C GLY A 238 -12.14 1.25 -12.84
N ARG A 239 -11.68 2.47 -12.50
CA ARG A 239 -12.37 3.75 -12.75
C ARG A 239 -11.54 4.70 -13.61
N CYS A 240 -10.44 4.23 -14.17
CA CYS A 240 -9.54 4.97 -15.06
C CYS A 240 -9.72 4.50 -16.50
N ASP A 241 -9.45 5.39 -17.45
CA ASP A 241 -9.19 5.00 -18.84
C ASP A 241 -7.78 4.41 -19.00
N ASP A 242 -7.49 3.89 -20.17
CA ASP A 242 -6.22 3.20 -20.46
C ASP A 242 -5.03 4.16 -20.38
N ASP A 243 -5.20 5.40 -20.86
CA ASP A 243 -4.15 6.43 -20.84
C ASP A 243 -3.81 6.83 -19.39
N THR A 244 -4.81 6.96 -18.53
CA THR A 244 -4.61 7.23 -17.10
C THR A 244 -3.89 6.07 -16.41
N VAL A 245 -4.28 4.81 -16.67
CA VAL A 245 -3.60 3.63 -16.10
C VAL A 245 -2.13 3.63 -16.50
N ARG A 246 -1.83 3.87 -17.77
CA ARG A 246 -0.45 3.94 -18.28
C ARG A 246 0.33 5.09 -17.64
N ALA A 247 -0.22 6.29 -17.63
CA ALA A 247 0.42 7.47 -17.08
C ALA A 247 0.76 7.33 -15.58
N GLU A 248 -0.16 6.78 -14.80
CA GLU A 248 0.01 6.54 -13.36
C GLU A 248 1.14 5.55 -13.05
N ILE A 249 1.27 4.49 -13.85
CA ILE A 249 2.33 3.49 -13.66
C ILE A 249 3.68 4.06 -14.17
N ALA A 250 3.70 4.62 -15.38
CA ALA A 250 4.91 5.12 -16.02
C ALA A 250 5.50 6.32 -15.28
N GLY A 251 4.67 7.29 -14.86
CA GLY A 251 5.15 8.45 -14.11
C GLY A 251 5.77 8.07 -12.77
N ALA A 252 5.19 7.10 -12.06
CA ALA A 252 5.81 6.59 -10.84
C ALA A 252 7.08 5.78 -11.12
N HIS A 253 7.12 5.00 -12.21
CA HIS A 253 8.31 4.27 -12.64
C HIS A 253 9.49 5.20 -12.91
N GLU A 254 9.27 6.27 -13.67
CA GLU A 254 10.29 7.28 -13.99
C GLU A 254 10.81 7.98 -12.73
N ALA A 255 9.88 8.43 -11.86
CA ALA A 255 10.26 9.10 -10.62
C ALA A 255 11.09 8.20 -9.70
N LEU A 256 10.67 6.95 -9.48
CA LEU A 256 11.39 5.99 -8.66
C LEU A 256 12.76 5.64 -9.27
N THR A 257 12.84 5.47 -10.59
CA THR A 257 14.11 5.22 -11.29
C THR A 257 15.08 6.38 -11.08
N GLN A 258 14.60 7.63 -11.21
CA GLN A 258 15.42 8.82 -10.98
C GLN A 258 15.93 8.89 -9.54
N TRP A 259 15.11 8.61 -8.55
CA TRP A 259 15.48 8.75 -7.13
C TRP A 259 16.37 7.63 -6.61
N LEU A 260 16.20 6.42 -7.14
CA LEU A 260 16.89 5.21 -6.66
C LEU A 260 18.09 4.83 -7.53
N GLY A 261 18.20 5.37 -8.76
CA GLY A 261 19.25 5.04 -9.73
C GLY A 261 19.01 3.74 -10.48
N GLU A 262 17.91 3.03 -10.21
CA GLU A 262 17.53 1.78 -10.87
C GLU A 262 16.00 1.68 -10.97
N PRO A 263 15.47 1.02 -12.02
CA PRO A 263 14.03 0.86 -12.18
C PRO A 263 13.43 -0.09 -11.14
N PRO A 264 12.22 0.23 -10.60
CA PRO A 264 11.53 -0.69 -9.71
C PRO A 264 11.09 -1.95 -10.47
N ILE A 265 11.26 -3.13 -9.85
CA ILE A 265 10.89 -4.43 -10.42
C ILE A 265 9.59 -4.98 -9.87
N ALA A 266 9.02 -4.32 -8.87
CA ALA A 266 7.83 -4.77 -8.15
C ALA A 266 6.77 -3.67 -8.11
N PHE A 267 5.51 -4.09 -8.21
CA PHE A 267 4.32 -3.23 -8.23
C PHE A 267 3.27 -3.74 -7.26
N ALA A 268 2.56 -2.85 -6.56
CA ALA A 268 1.33 -3.19 -5.86
C ALA A 268 0.15 -2.48 -6.53
N TYR A 269 -0.91 -3.24 -6.82
CA TYR A 269 -2.11 -2.68 -7.44
C TYR A 269 -2.85 -1.80 -6.43
N PRO A 270 -3.19 -0.53 -6.78
CA PRO A 270 -4.01 0.32 -5.93
C PRO A 270 -5.38 -0.35 -5.71
N ASP A 271 -5.94 -0.22 -4.51
CA ASP A 271 -7.15 -0.95 -4.07
C ASP A 271 -7.05 -2.49 -4.15
N GLY A 272 -5.89 -3.04 -4.54
CA GLY A 272 -5.54 -4.46 -4.49
C GLY A 272 -6.20 -5.36 -5.54
N GLY A 273 -6.96 -4.79 -6.49
CA GLY A 273 -7.57 -5.53 -7.60
C GLY A 273 -6.65 -5.68 -8.79
N HIS A 274 -6.68 -6.84 -9.45
CA HIS A 274 -5.98 -7.04 -10.72
C HIS A 274 -6.64 -6.23 -11.85
N ASP A 275 -5.81 -5.58 -12.68
CA ASP A 275 -6.23 -4.90 -13.90
C ASP A 275 -5.37 -5.38 -15.09
N PRO A 276 -5.94 -6.03 -16.10
CA PRO A 276 -5.18 -6.55 -17.24
C PRO A 276 -4.45 -5.46 -18.04
N ARG A 277 -4.98 -4.22 -18.06
CA ARG A 277 -4.36 -3.08 -18.74
C ARG A 277 -3.07 -2.67 -18.03
N ALA A 278 -3.15 -2.62 -16.69
CA ALA A 278 -1.98 -2.37 -15.85
C ALA A 278 -0.93 -3.48 -16.02
N GLU A 279 -1.33 -4.76 -16.07
CA GLU A 279 -0.41 -5.88 -16.27
C GLU A 279 0.36 -5.75 -17.59
N THR A 280 -0.30 -5.31 -18.68
CA THR A 280 0.35 -5.03 -19.97
C THR A 280 1.43 -3.95 -19.82
N VAL A 281 1.10 -2.82 -19.18
CA VAL A 281 2.07 -1.73 -18.95
C VAL A 281 3.23 -2.18 -18.06
N LEU A 282 2.95 -2.97 -17.03
CA LEU A 282 3.99 -3.52 -16.15
C LEU A 282 4.96 -4.41 -16.90
N GLN A 283 4.47 -5.26 -17.82
CA GLN A 283 5.32 -6.11 -18.67
C GLN A 283 6.21 -5.27 -19.59
N GLU A 284 5.66 -4.25 -20.24
CA GLU A 284 6.38 -3.33 -21.12
C GLU A 284 7.50 -2.58 -20.39
N LEU A 285 7.26 -2.19 -19.14
CA LEU A 285 8.24 -1.47 -18.29
C LEU A 285 9.21 -2.41 -17.54
N GLY A 286 9.11 -3.73 -17.75
CA GLY A 286 10.05 -4.70 -17.18
C GLY A 286 9.75 -5.09 -15.73
N TYR A 287 8.57 -4.84 -15.20
CA TYR A 287 8.17 -5.35 -13.88
C TYR A 287 8.12 -6.87 -13.86
N ARG A 288 8.55 -7.44 -12.77
CA ARG A 288 8.69 -8.88 -12.59
C ARG A 288 7.74 -9.44 -11.53
N LEU A 289 7.30 -8.62 -10.58
CA LEU A 289 6.42 -9.00 -9.49
C LEU A 289 5.28 -7.99 -9.34
N GLY A 290 4.04 -8.46 -9.25
CA GLY A 290 2.85 -7.66 -9.01
C GLY A 290 2.04 -8.23 -7.84
N PHE A 291 1.56 -7.37 -6.94
CA PHE A 291 0.94 -7.77 -5.68
C PHE A 291 -0.50 -7.29 -5.58
N LEU A 292 -1.39 -8.24 -5.30
CA LEU A 292 -2.82 -8.03 -5.06
C LEU A 292 -3.12 -7.81 -3.58
N SER A 293 -4.35 -7.45 -3.23
CA SER A 293 -4.84 -7.37 -1.84
C SER A 293 -6.10 -8.21 -1.65
N ASP A 294 -6.07 -9.45 -2.12
CA ASP A 294 -7.19 -10.39 -2.19
C ASP A 294 -7.36 -11.29 -0.95
N HIS A 295 -6.51 -11.11 0.06
CA HIS A 295 -6.50 -11.81 1.34
C HIS A 295 -6.36 -13.33 1.21
N ARG A 296 -5.32 -13.80 0.46
CA ARG A 296 -5.03 -15.22 0.21
C ARG A 296 -3.56 -15.55 0.44
N LEU A 297 -3.31 -16.87 0.63
CA LEU A 297 -1.96 -17.43 0.58
C LEU A 297 -1.62 -17.81 -0.87
N GLY A 298 -0.41 -17.43 -1.32
CA GLY A 298 0.12 -17.79 -2.63
C GLY A 298 0.84 -19.15 -2.66
N PRO A 299 1.16 -19.68 -3.84
CA PRO A 299 2.07 -20.82 -3.97
C PRO A 299 3.51 -20.41 -3.65
N ARG A 300 4.37 -21.38 -3.28
CA ARG A 300 5.80 -21.14 -3.00
C ARG A 300 6.62 -20.79 -4.25
N ILE A 301 6.11 -21.08 -5.44
CA ILE A 301 6.54 -20.51 -6.71
C ILE A 301 5.30 -19.78 -7.26
N PRO A 302 5.29 -18.44 -7.32
CA PRO A 302 4.17 -17.71 -7.90
C PRO A 302 3.96 -18.08 -9.36
N SER A 303 2.82 -18.71 -9.67
CA SER A 303 2.48 -19.12 -11.04
C SER A 303 2.13 -17.92 -11.95
N HIS A 304 1.63 -16.87 -11.36
CA HIS A 304 1.34 -15.58 -12.00
C HIS A 304 2.11 -14.49 -11.26
N PRO A 305 3.37 -14.20 -11.66
CA PRO A 305 4.25 -13.31 -10.90
C PRO A 305 3.72 -11.88 -10.77
N LEU A 306 2.92 -11.42 -11.71
CA LEU A 306 2.27 -10.10 -11.66
C LEU A 306 0.91 -10.10 -10.92
N GLN A 307 0.54 -11.22 -10.25
CA GLN A 307 -0.73 -11.38 -9.53
C GLN A 307 -0.53 -12.12 -8.20
N ILE A 308 0.48 -11.75 -7.43
CA ILE A 308 0.81 -12.41 -6.16
C ILE A 308 -0.20 -11.98 -5.09
N SER A 309 -0.90 -12.95 -4.53
CA SER A 309 -1.87 -12.73 -3.44
C SER A 309 -1.21 -12.26 -2.15
N ARG A 310 -1.88 -11.35 -1.42
CA ARG A 310 -1.43 -10.86 -0.12
C ARG A 310 -2.49 -11.01 0.97
N LEU A 311 -2.03 -11.10 2.21
CA LEU A 311 -2.83 -11.12 3.42
C LEU A 311 -2.84 -9.72 4.04
N GLN A 312 -4.02 -9.11 4.15
CA GLN A 312 -4.17 -7.83 4.83
C GLN A 312 -3.96 -7.99 6.33
N VAL A 313 -3.05 -7.23 6.88
CA VAL A 313 -2.75 -7.14 8.31
C VAL A 313 -2.61 -5.68 8.71
N ASP A 314 -2.69 -5.43 10.01
CA ASP A 314 -2.56 -4.12 10.60
C ASP A 314 -1.61 -4.22 11.79
N SER A 315 -0.83 -3.17 12.08
CA SER A 315 0.08 -3.14 13.23
C SER A 315 -0.64 -3.33 14.57
N THR A 316 -1.94 -3.01 14.63
CA THR A 316 -2.81 -3.22 15.81
C THR A 316 -3.46 -4.60 15.85
N THR A 317 -3.25 -5.44 14.82
CA THR A 317 -3.80 -6.81 14.81
C THR A 317 -3.24 -7.61 15.98
N SER A 318 -4.11 -8.14 16.84
CA SER A 318 -3.69 -8.98 17.96
C SER A 318 -2.89 -10.20 17.49
N THR A 319 -1.89 -10.62 18.27
CA THR A 319 -1.07 -11.81 17.95
C THR A 319 -1.91 -13.06 17.72
N ARG A 320 -3.04 -13.17 18.41
CA ARG A 320 -3.97 -14.28 18.25
C ARG A 320 -4.63 -14.31 16.87
N ARG A 321 -5.12 -13.17 16.44
CA ARG A 321 -5.71 -13.01 15.10
C ARG A 321 -4.64 -13.14 14.02
N PHE A 322 -3.45 -12.58 14.26
CA PHE A 322 -2.29 -12.72 13.38
C PHE A 322 -1.96 -14.19 13.08
N ASP A 323 -2.00 -15.07 14.10
CA ASP A 323 -1.82 -16.53 13.94
C ASP A 323 -2.89 -17.15 13.02
N THR A 324 -4.15 -16.71 13.10
CA THR A 324 -5.23 -17.24 12.24
C THR A 324 -5.13 -16.75 10.81
N ILE A 325 -4.60 -15.54 10.61
CA ILE A 325 -4.28 -14.99 9.28
C ILE A 325 -3.14 -15.81 8.65
N LEU A 326 -2.01 -15.96 9.36
CA LEU A 326 -0.83 -16.69 8.87
C LEU A 326 -1.12 -18.16 8.57
N SER A 327 -2.00 -18.81 9.34
CA SER A 327 -2.41 -20.19 9.07
C SER A 327 -3.31 -20.32 7.85
N GLY A 328 -3.81 -19.23 7.29
CA GLY A 328 -4.79 -19.23 6.21
C GLY A 328 -6.22 -19.58 6.64
N LEU A 329 -6.47 -19.80 7.94
CA LEU A 329 -7.82 -20.15 8.44
C LEU A 329 -8.78 -18.96 8.32
N GLU A 330 -8.38 -17.76 8.79
CA GLU A 330 -9.20 -16.57 8.64
C GLU A 330 -9.46 -16.21 7.15
N PRO A 331 -8.46 -16.20 6.25
CA PRO A 331 -8.68 -16.04 4.83
C PRO A 331 -9.68 -17.05 4.23
N ALA A 332 -9.57 -18.31 4.59
CA ALA A 332 -10.49 -19.35 4.13
C ALA A 332 -11.93 -19.15 4.64
N TYR A 333 -12.08 -18.80 5.91
CA TYR A 333 -13.37 -18.49 6.53
C TYR A 333 -14.04 -17.28 5.88
N ARG A 334 -13.30 -16.18 5.66
CA ARG A 334 -13.83 -14.98 4.98
C ARG A 334 -14.30 -15.29 3.56
N ARG A 335 -13.56 -16.10 2.82
CA ARG A 335 -13.93 -16.54 1.48
C ARG A 335 -15.20 -17.38 1.48
N TRP A 336 -15.33 -18.31 2.46
CA TRP A 336 -16.54 -19.15 2.62
C TRP A 336 -17.77 -18.28 2.89
N ARG A 337 -17.67 -17.29 3.80
CA ARG A 337 -18.77 -16.36 4.10
C ARG A 337 -19.19 -15.44 2.95
N ARG A 338 -18.31 -15.17 2.00
CA ARG A 338 -18.60 -14.34 0.83
C ARG A 338 -19.19 -15.11 -0.36
N ARG A 339 -19.30 -16.43 -0.27
CA ARG A 339 -20.00 -17.21 -1.31
C ARG A 339 -21.48 -16.83 -1.27
N PRO A 340 -22.08 -16.41 -2.41
CA PRO A 340 -23.53 -16.26 -2.47
C PRO A 340 -24.13 -17.62 -2.09
N VAL A 341 -25.14 -17.59 -1.23
CA VAL A 341 -26.01 -18.73 -1.00
C VAL A 341 -26.74 -18.93 -2.32
N GLY A 342 -26.38 -19.97 -3.08
CA GLY A 342 -27.01 -20.34 -4.34
C GLY A 342 -28.43 -20.80 -4.15
#